data_6ce333d7b65362bc23a14a6360391e19
#
_entry.id   6ce333d7b65362bc23a14a6360391e19
#
_cell.length_a   1.000
_cell.length_b   1.000
_cell.length_c   1.000
_cell.angle_alpha   90.00
_cell.angle_beta   90.00
_cell.angle_gamma   90.00
#
_symmetry.space_group_name_H-M   'P 1'
#
loop_
_entity.id
_entity.type
_entity.pdbx_description
1 polymer ?
#
loop_
_entity_poly.entity_id
_entity_poly.type
_entity_poly.pdbx_seq_one_letter_code
_entity_poly.pdbx_strand_id
1 'polypeptide(L)'
;MRSMPSKVLAQDTMVRELLRPLLRYLSQPRATEIVINRPGEVYVEVGAAWKQFDAPDLTFSQLMALATAIATYTEQEIGPQKPMLSAMLPDGERVQIVLPPAVEVGTLSFSIRRPSAWIKSLEEYEQEGAFNRYVWARSSDLDARM
;
A
#
# COMPACT_ATOMS: atom_id res chain seq x y z
N MET A 1 -25.88 -16.09 0.03
CA MET A 1 -24.92 -15.04 0.11
C MET A 1 -25.55 -13.67 0.19
N ARG A 2 -25.08 -12.85 1.06
CA ARG A 2 -25.64 -11.55 1.24
C ARG A 2 -25.09 -10.56 0.23
N SER A 3 -25.90 -9.83 -0.46
CA SER A 3 -25.38 -8.83 -1.39
C SER A 3 -25.04 -7.54 -0.64
N MET A 4 -24.04 -6.84 -1.14
CA MET A 4 -23.60 -5.59 -0.54
C MET A 4 -24.48 -4.46 -1.04
N PRO A 5 -24.68 -3.43 -0.23
CA PRO A 5 -25.38 -2.23 -0.69
C PRO A 5 -24.66 -1.60 -1.87
N SER A 6 -25.41 -1.01 -2.78
CA SER A 6 -24.83 -0.36 -3.95
C SER A 6 -23.80 0.69 -3.58
N LYS A 7 -24.06 1.42 -2.50
CA LYS A 7 -23.17 2.48 -2.08
C LYS A 7 -21.79 1.92 -1.71
N VAL A 8 -21.77 0.80 -0.99
CA VAL A 8 -20.51 0.18 -0.59
C VAL A 8 -19.75 -0.32 -1.81
N LEU A 9 -20.47 -0.94 -2.76
CA LEU A 9 -19.82 -1.43 -3.96
C LEU A 9 -19.23 -0.29 -4.78
N ALA A 10 -19.94 0.84 -4.86
CA ALA A 10 -19.44 1.99 -5.61
C ALA A 10 -18.17 2.55 -4.96
N GLN A 11 -18.15 2.61 -3.64
CA GLN A 11 -16.98 3.12 -2.92
C GLN A 11 -15.79 2.19 -3.06
N ASP A 12 -16.04 0.89 -2.98
CA ASP A 12 -15.02 -0.12 -3.17
C ASP A 12 -14.41 0.00 -4.57
N THR A 13 -15.24 0.13 -5.58
CA THR A 13 -14.79 0.24 -6.95
C THR A 13 -13.93 1.49 -7.15
N MET A 14 -14.35 2.61 -6.57
CA MET A 14 -13.61 3.85 -6.70
C MET A 14 -12.21 3.73 -6.09
N VAL A 15 -12.12 3.15 -4.89
CA VAL A 15 -10.84 2.94 -4.26
C VAL A 15 -9.95 2.05 -5.13
N ARG A 16 -10.50 0.96 -5.65
CA ARG A 16 -9.72 0.04 -6.48
C ARG A 16 -9.19 0.71 -7.74
N GLU A 17 -10.02 1.54 -8.37
CA GLU A 17 -9.58 2.24 -9.58
C GLU A 17 -8.47 3.22 -9.28
N LEU A 18 -8.64 4.01 -8.22
CA LEU A 18 -7.64 5.02 -7.88
C LEU A 18 -6.36 4.40 -7.35
N LEU A 19 -6.45 3.20 -6.80
CA LEU A 19 -5.30 2.50 -6.25
C LEU A 19 -4.47 1.79 -7.31
N ARG A 20 -5.04 1.54 -8.47
CA ARG A 20 -4.40 0.74 -9.50
C ARG A 20 -2.99 1.19 -9.86
N PRO A 21 -2.73 2.48 -10.06
CA PRO A 21 -1.37 2.90 -10.40
C PRO A 21 -0.34 2.57 -9.33
N LEU A 22 -0.78 2.42 -8.07
CA LEU A 22 0.13 2.11 -6.98
C LEU A 22 0.35 0.62 -6.83
N LEU A 23 -0.70 -0.16 -7.08
CA LEU A 23 -0.60 -1.60 -6.84
C LEU A 23 0.40 -2.29 -7.73
N ARG A 24 0.69 -1.72 -8.91
CA ARG A 24 1.69 -2.35 -9.79
C ARG A 24 3.06 -2.39 -9.13
N TYR A 25 3.33 -1.46 -8.22
CA TYR A 25 4.60 -1.49 -7.50
C TYR A 25 4.61 -2.55 -6.42
N LEU A 26 3.46 -2.79 -5.80
CA LEU A 26 3.36 -3.85 -4.81
C LEU A 26 3.33 -5.24 -5.44
N SER A 27 3.06 -5.33 -6.73
CA SER A 27 2.99 -6.63 -7.38
C SER A 27 4.36 -7.23 -7.68
N GLN A 28 5.43 -6.48 -7.46
CA GLN A 28 6.76 -7.04 -7.65
C GLN A 28 7.00 -8.18 -6.66
N PRO A 29 7.71 -9.22 -7.08
CA PRO A 29 8.02 -10.31 -6.15
C PRO A 29 8.77 -9.78 -4.94
N ARG A 30 8.36 -10.23 -3.77
CA ARG A 30 8.98 -9.88 -2.50
C ARG A 30 8.79 -8.41 -2.09
N ALA A 31 8.00 -7.65 -2.83
CA ALA A 31 7.66 -6.31 -2.40
C ALA A 31 6.73 -6.40 -1.20
N THR A 32 7.02 -5.67 -0.14
CA THR A 32 6.22 -5.71 1.07
C THR A 32 5.52 -4.41 1.37
N GLU A 33 6.08 -3.30 0.91
CA GLU A 33 5.54 -2.00 1.25
C GLU A 33 5.92 -0.99 0.18
N ILE A 34 5.03 -0.03 -0.09
CA ILE A 34 5.38 1.13 -0.89
C ILE A 34 5.19 2.37 -0.05
N VAL A 35 6.03 3.37 -0.29
CA VAL A 35 5.98 4.64 0.42
C VAL A 35 6.06 5.76 -0.60
N ILE A 36 5.16 6.73 -0.48
CA ILE A 36 5.16 7.92 -1.31
C ILE A 36 5.29 9.11 -0.37
N ASN A 37 6.37 9.87 -0.54
CA ASN A 37 6.61 11.05 0.28
C ASN A 37 6.29 12.33 -0.46
N ARG A 38 6.16 12.27 -1.77
CA ARG A 38 5.78 13.42 -2.60
C ARG A 38 5.28 12.89 -3.94
N PRO A 39 4.48 13.69 -4.64
CA PRO A 39 4.01 13.26 -5.96
C PRO A 39 5.19 12.99 -6.91
N GLY A 40 4.99 12.04 -7.79
CA GLY A 40 5.95 11.78 -8.85
C GLY A 40 7.00 10.75 -8.54
N GLU A 41 7.07 10.23 -7.32
CA GLU A 41 8.05 9.20 -7.00
C GLU A 41 7.48 8.23 -5.99
N VAL A 42 7.98 7.01 -6.02
CA VAL A 42 7.53 5.97 -5.10
C VAL A 42 8.74 5.14 -4.68
N TYR A 43 8.76 4.74 -3.42
CA TYR A 43 9.77 3.84 -2.89
C TYR A 43 9.10 2.51 -2.61
N VAL A 44 9.78 1.42 -2.98
CA VAL A 44 9.26 0.07 -2.79
C VAL A 44 10.26 -0.71 -1.97
N GLU A 45 9.78 -1.33 -0.91
CA GLU A 45 10.62 -2.23 -0.12
C GLU A 45 10.55 -3.62 -0.74
N VAL A 46 11.69 -4.11 -1.20
CA VAL A 46 11.78 -5.43 -1.82
C VAL A 46 12.89 -6.18 -1.10
N GLY A 47 12.51 -7.24 -0.39
CA GLY A 47 13.44 -7.90 0.49
C GLY A 47 13.85 -6.94 1.58
N ALA A 48 15.14 -6.75 1.76
CA ALA A 48 15.65 -5.84 2.77
C ALA A 48 16.07 -4.49 2.21
N ALA A 49 15.75 -4.20 0.95
CA ALA A 49 16.22 -3.00 0.29
C ALA A 49 15.07 -2.13 -0.19
N TRP A 50 15.30 -0.83 -0.24
CA TRP A 50 14.33 0.11 -0.77
C TRP A 50 14.78 0.52 -2.16
N LYS A 51 13.84 0.53 -3.11
CA LYS A 51 14.10 0.96 -4.48
C LYS A 51 13.22 2.15 -4.79
N GLN A 52 13.76 3.12 -5.50
CA GLN A 52 13.02 4.30 -5.89
C GLN A 52 12.64 4.21 -7.36
N PHE A 53 11.42 4.62 -7.67
CA PHE A 53 10.93 4.66 -9.05
C PHE A 53 10.31 6.02 -9.32
N ASP A 54 10.48 6.50 -10.54
CA ASP A 54 9.72 7.67 -10.99
C ASP A 54 8.30 7.22 -11.30
N ALA A 55 7.36 8.00 -10.85
CA ALA A 55 5.94 7.66 -11.00
C ALA A 55 5.16 8.92 -11.39
N PRO A 56 5.33 9.38 -12.63
CA PRO A 56 4.68 10.64 -13.04
C PRO A 56 3.16 10.59 -12.99
N ASP A 57 2.58 9.40 -13.01
CA ASP A 57 1.12 9.27 -12.89
C ASP A 57 0.61 9.60 -11.50
N LEU A 58 1.48 9.56 -10.51
CA LEU A 58 1.09 9.81 -9.13
C LEU A 58 1.18 11.30 -8.84
N THR A 59 0.23 12.04 -9.38
CA THR A 59 0.16 13.48 -9.16
C THR A 59 -0.48 13.77 -7.81
N PHE A 60 -0.33 15.00 -7.36
CA PHE A 60 -0.97 15.43 -6.12
C PHE A 60 -2.49 15.22 -6.19
N SER A 61 -3.09 15.58 -7.33
CA SER A 61 -4.54 15.40 -7.50
C SER A 61 -4.95 13.94 -7.40
N GLN A 62 -4.18 13.06 -8.05
CA GLN A 62 -4.46 11.63 -8.02
C GLN A 62 -4.39 11.10 -6.59
N LEU A 63 -3.35 11.50 -5.86
CA LEU A 63 -3.15 11.02 -4.51
C LEU A 63 -4.20 11.58 -3.54
N MET A 64 -4.59 12.85 -3.75
CA MET A 64 -5.67 13.42 -2.94
C MET A 64 -7.00 12.75 -3.21
N ALA A 65 -7.28 12.42 -4.48
CA ALA A 65 -8.50 11.71 -4.81
C ALA A 65 -8.52 10.34 -4.14
N LEU A 66 -7.38 9.66 -4.15
CA LEU A 66 -7.27 8.36 -3.49
C LEU A 66 -7.49 8.50 -1.98
N ALA A 67 -6.86 9.49 -1.35
CA ALA A 67 -7.02 9.71 0.08
C ALA A 67 -8.48 9.95 0.44
N THR A 68 -9.16 10.79 -0.36
CA THR A 68 -10.56 11.09 -0.12
C THR A 68 -11.43 9.84 -0.30
N ALA A 69 -11.14 9.05 -1.34
CA ALA A 69 -11.91 7.84 -1.59
C ALA A 69 -11.73 6.83 -0.45
N ILE A 70 -10.52 6.70 0.06
CA ILE A 70 -10.27 5.78 1.18
C ILE A 70 -10.99 6.26 2.44
N ALA A 71 -10.96 7.56 2.69
CA ALA A 71 -11.66 8.11 3.85
C ALA A 71 -13.16 7.82 3.76
N THR A 72 -13.75 8.05 2.59
CA THR A 72 -15.17 7.79 2.39
C THR A 72 -15.47 6.30 2.55
N TYR A 73 -14.66 5.46 1.95
CA TYR A 73 -14.84 4.01 2.01
C TYR A 73 -14.81 3.50 3.45
N THR A 74 -13.95 4.08 4.28
CA THR A 74 -13.79 3.64 5.67
C THR A 74 -14.60 4.49 6.64
N GLU A 75 -15.42 5.40 6.13
CA GLU A 75 -16.26 6.27 6.93
C GLU A 75 -15.45 7.10 7.92
N GLN A 76 -14.34 7.62 7.44
CA GLN A 76 -13.46 8.49 8.22
C GLN A 76 -13.37 9.84 7.54
N GLU A 77 -12.89 10.81 8.30
CA GLU A 77 -12.63 12.15 7.78
C GLU A 77 -11.14 12.35 7.60
N ILE A 78 -10.77 13.09 6.57
CA ILE A 78 -9.38 13.47 6.38
C ILE A 78 -9.38 14.89 5.81
N GLY A 79 -8.48 15.72 6.30
CA GLY A 79 -8.39 17.11 5.86
C GLY A 79 -7.44 17.88 6.76
N PRO A 80 -7.40 19.22 6.62
CA PRO A 80 -6.44 20.01 7.40
C PRO A 80 -6.59 19.85 8.91
N GLN A 81 -7.79 19.56 9.38
CA GLN A 81 -8.03 19.43 10.81
C GLN A 81 -7.89 18.00 11.28
N LYS A 82 -7.87 17.04 10.35
CA LYS A 82 -7.61 15.64 10.63
C LYS A 82 -6.68 15.14 9.53
N PRO A 83 -5.41 15.51 9.59
CA PRO A 83 -4.51 15.26 8.47
C PRO A 83 -3.91 13.86 8.41
N MET A 84 -4.34 12.97 9.30
CA MET A 84 -3.80 11.61 9.33
C MET A 84 -4.94 10.62 9.25
N LEU A 85 -4.69 9.50 8.57
CA LEU A 85 -5.70 8.47 8.40
C LEU A 85 -5.02 7.12 8.30
N SER A 86 -5.54 6.14 9.03
CA SER A 86 -5.11 4.76 8.91
C SER A 86 -6.31 3.93 8.51
N ALA A 87 -6.13 3.02 7.56
CA ALA A 87 -7.24 2.25 7.04
C ALA A 87 -6.77 0.92 6.50
N MET A 88 -7.73 0.01 6.33
CA MET A 88 -7.51 -1.23 5.62
C MET A 88 -8.21 -1.12 4.28
N LEU A 89 -7.50 -1.46 3.21
CA LEU A 89 -8.04 -1.39 1.86
C LEU A 89 -8.86 -2.65 1.55
N PRO A 90 -9.64 -2.63 0.45
CA PRO A 90 -10.55 -3.74 0.17
C PRO A 90 -9.91 -5.11 0.14
N ASP A 91 -8.66 -5.23 -0.31
CA ASP A 91 -8.00 -6.52 -0.39
C ASP A 91 -7.12 -6.80 0.82
N GLY A 92 -7.21 -5.96 1.85
CA GLY A 92 -6.51 -6.23 3.09
C GLY A 92 -5.20 -5.49 3.28
N GLU A 93 -4.77 -4.71 2.31
CA GLU A 93 -3.56 -3.90 2.49
C GLU A 93 -3.84 -2.85 3.57
N ARG A 94 -2.82 -2.50 4.31
CA ARG A 94 -2.92 -1.43 5.29
C ARG A 94 -2.32 -0.17 4.73
N VAL A 95 -3.04 0.94 4.90
CA VAL A 95 -2.59 2.22 4.40
C VAL A 95 -2.53 3.23 5.53
N GLN A 96 -1.53 4.09 5.47
CA GLN A 96 -1.45 5.24 6.35
C GLN A 96 -1.20 6.46 5.48
N ILE A 97 -1.97 7.51 5.70
CA ILE A 97 -1.95 8.71 4.89
C ILE A 97 -1.73 9.91 5.79
N VAL A 98 -0.88 10.83 5.37
CA VAL A 98 -0.64 12.07 6.11
C VAL A 98 -0.71 13.23 5.12
N LEU A 99 -1.51 14.22 5.46
CA LEU A 99 -1.72 15.41 4.63
C LEU A 99 -1.15 16.65 5.30
N PRO A 100 -0.97 17.74 4.55
CA PRO A 100 -0.68 19.02 5.19
C PRO A 100 -1.80 19.40 6.14
N PRO A 101 -1.52 20.04 7.26
CA PRO A 101 -0.24 20.64 7.63
C PRO A 101 0.71 19.70 8.36
N ALA A 102 0.39 18.44 8.47
CA ALA A 102 1.28 17.49 9.15
C ALA A 102 2.48 17.10 8.27
N VAL A 103 2.40 17.38 6.98
CA VAL A 103 3.53 17.29 6.06
C VAL A 103 3.61 18.60 5.29
N GLU A 104 4.64 18.73 4.51
CA GLU A 104 4.90 19.96 3.76
C GLU A 104 3.79 20.24 2.75
N VAL A 105 3.42 21.51 2.60
CA VAL A 105 2.41 21.91 1.63
C VAL A 105 2.84 21.47 0.23
N GLY A 106 1.89 20.93 -0.53
CA GLY A 106 2.16 20.42 -1.87
C GLY A 106 2.60 18.99 -1.89
N THR A 107 2.80 18.37 -0.71
CA THR A 107 3.15 16.96 -0.62
C THR A 107 2.08 16.23 0.15
N LEU A 108 2.16 14.91 0.13
CA LEU A 108 1.39 14.08 1.02
C LEU A 108 2.13 12.75 1.14
N SER A 109 1.86 12.03 2.21
CA SER A 109 2.56 10.80 2.49
C SER A 109 1.58 9.64 2.46
N PHE A 110 1.96 8.59 1.73
CA PHE A 110 1.22 7.33 1.73
C PHE A 110 2.19 6.22 2.09
N SER A 111 1.73 5.29 2.91
CA SER A 111 2.45 4.06 3.17
C SER A 111 1.44 2.94 3.02
N ILE A 112 1.70 2.00 2.12
CA ILE A 112 0.78 0.89 1.85
C ILE A 112 1.55 -0.39 2.00
N ARG A 113 1.07 -1.26 2.90
CA ARG A 113 1.75 -2.50 3.22
C ARG A 113 0.87 -3.68 2.86
N ARG A 114 1.48 -4.71 2.29
CA ARG A 114 0.77 -5.94 1.95
C ARG A 114 0.22 -6.62 3.19
N PRO A 115 -0.87 -7.40 3.03
CA PRO A 115 -1.37 -8.20 4.14
C PRO A 115 -0.32 -9.20 4.60
N SER A 116 -0.21 -9.39 5.91
CA SER A 116 0.75 -10.32 6.48
C SER A 116 0.54 -11.74 5.95
N ALA A 117 -0.70 -12.16 5.80
CA ALA A 117 -1.00 -13.49 5.30
C ALA A 117 -0.46 -13.70 3.89
N TRP A 118 -0.56 -12.66 3.06
CA TRP A 118 -0.07 -12.76 1.69
C TRP A 118 1.45 -12.85 1.65
N ILE A 119 2.12 -12.08 2.47
CA ILE A 119 3.57 -12.11 2.56
C ILE A 119 4.02 -13.49 2.99
N LYS A 120 3.35 -14.06 3.97
CA LYS A 120 3.68 -15.38 4.45
C LYS A 120 3.49 -16.46 3.37
N SER A 121 2.42 -16.33 2.60
CA SER A 121 2.18 -17.27 1.52
C SER A 121 3.28 -17.24 0.48
N LEU A 122 3.78 -16.06 0.15
CA LEU A 122 4.86 -15.94 -0.80
C LEU A 122 6.13 -16.60 -0.27
N GLU A 123 6.41 -16.42 1.01
CA GLU A 123 7.58 -17.03 1.63
C GLU A 123 7.47 -18.56 1.62
N GLU A 124 6.29 -19.07 1.92
CA GLU A 124 6.08 -20.50 1.90
C GLU A 124 6.29 -21.07 0.50
N TYR A 125 5.81 -20.34 -0.49
CA TYR A 125 5.97 -20.75 -1.87
C TYR A 125 7.45 -20.83 -2.24
N GLU A 126 8.22 -19.87 -1.82
CA GLU A 126 9.65 -19.88 -2.06
C GLU A 126 10.33 -21.08 -1.39
N GLN A 127 9.93 -21.36 -0.17
CA GLN A 127 10.53 -22.46 0.57
C GLN A 127 10.17 -23.81 -0.03
N GLU A 128 9.02 -23.91 -0.64
CA GLU A 128 8.59 -25.18 -1.22
C GLU A 128 9.21 -25.46 -2.57
N GLY A 129 10.06 -24.57 -3.01
CA GLY A 129 10.81 -24.99 -4.09
C GLY A 129 10.65 -24.28 -5.38
N ALA A 130 9.77 -23.34 -5.46
CA ALA A 130 9.75 -22.53 -6.65
C ALA A 130 11.12 -21.94 -6.84
N PHE A 131 11.76 -21.69 -5.74
CA PHE A 131 13.03 -21.11 -5.80
C PHE A 131 14.04 -21.93 -5.17
N ASN A 132 13.67 -22.87 -4.59
CA ASN A 132 14.23 -23.53 -3.92
C ASN A 132 15.47 -23.67 -3.72
N ARG A 133 16.12 -23.65 -3.44
CA ARG A 133 17.07 -23.79 -3.03
C ARG A 133 17.53 -23.06 -2.26
N TYR A 134 17.30 -22.50 -1.71
CA TYR A 134 17.51 -21.56 -1.22
C TYR A 134 17.32 -21.54 0.02
N VAL A 135 18.00 -21.58 0.65
CA VAL A 135 17.86 -21.61 1.74
C VAL A 135 17.90 -20.56 2.32
N TRP A 136 17.57 -20.00 2.70
CA TRP A 136 17.29 -19.11 3.30
C TRP A 136 17.73 -18.74 4.34
N ALA A 137 18.21 -18.52 4.52
CA ALA A 137 18.65 -18.17 5.47
C ALA A 137 18.07 -17.56 6.31
N ARG A 138 17.72 -17.76 6.67
CA ARG A 138 17.14 -17.30 7.39
C ARG A 138 16.89 -16.76 8.12
N SER A 139 16.65 -16.89 8.50
CA SER A 139 15.96 -16.48 9.00
C SER A 139 16.06 -16.01 9.61
N SER A 140 16.58 -16.14 9.89
CA SER A 140 16.38 -15.68 10.34
C SER A 140 16.59 -14.95 10.20
N ASP A 141 17.14 -15.07 9.93
CA ASP A 141 17.01 -14.38 9.69
C ASP A 141 16.43 -13.80 9.46
N LEU A 142 16.16 -13.94 9.82
CA LEU A 142 15.28 -13.53 9.72
C LEU A 142 14.93 -13.29 10.23
N ASP A 143 15.09 -13.55 10.71
CA ASP A 143 14.52 -13.53 11.08
C ASP A 143 14.69 -13.03 11.13
N ALA A 144 15.28 -13.13 11.27
CA ALA A 144 15.15 -12.94 11.08
C ALA A 144 14.90 -12.44 10.70
N ARG A 145 15.01 -12.42 10.99
CA ARG A 145 14.53 -12.24 10.62
C ARG A 145 13.94 -11.85 10.44
N MET A 146 14.12 -12.09 10.78
CA MET A 146 13.50 -12.14 10.61
C MET A 146 13.22 -11.99 10.55
#